data_635b1ddf9a67b7d0e987fffc26c58dcf
#
_entry.id   635b1ddf9a67b7d0e987fffc26c58dcf
#
_cell.length_a   1.000
_cell.length_b   1.000
_cell.length_c   1.000
_cell.angle_alpha   90.00
_cell.angle_beta   90.00
_cell.angle_gamma   90.00
#
_symmetry.space_group_name_H-M   'P 1'
#
loop_
_entity.id
_entity.type
_entity.pdbx_description
1 polymer ?
#
loop_
_entity_poly.entity_id
_entity_poly.type
_entity_poly.pdbx_seq_one_letter_code
_entity_poly.pdbx_strand_id
1 'polypeptide(L)'
;MSTYLIVCPLVFLAGLVDSIAGGGGLISLPAFLLAGLPAHHAIATNKLSSAIGTTVSTARFARNGYIKLKLALPCIVLSLIGSVTGASLSLSVSDALLKKIMIVVLPVVALTVFLERKQDLPEDGVPLTPRIYAISMIAAFLIGMYDGFYGPGTGTFLILVLTGIAKTDLHTATGTTKALNLTSNVAALVTFILHRQVIYPLGLTAGLFCIAGHYIGSGMVTRNGIKVIRPIILAVLALLFLKVLFE
;
A
#
# COMPACT_ATOMS: atom_id res chain seq x y z
N MET A 1 -8.14 25.37 -0.31
CA MET A 1 -7.58 25.24 -1.69
C MET A 1 -6.16 24.66 -1.71
N SER A 2 -5.27 25.08 -0.82
CA SER A 2 -3.89 24.54 -0.72
C SER A 2 -3.80 23.03 -0.47
N THR A 3 -4.66 22.47 0.38
CA THR A 3 -4.70 21.03 0.71
C THR A 3 -4.84 20.14 -0.54
N TYR A 4 -5.79 20.46 -1.42
CA TYR A 4 -6.02 19.69 -2.65
C TYR A 4 -4.85 19.80 -3.63
N LEU A 5 -4.21 20.98 -3.72
CA LEU A 5 -3.05 21.21 -4.59
C LEU A 5 -1.82 20.40 -4.15
N ILE A 6 -1.71 20.07 -2.86
CA ILE A 6 -0.65 19.23 -2.32
C ILE A 6 -1.03 17.75 -2.47
N VAL A 7 -2.23 17.39 -1.99
CA VAL A 7 -2.64 15.99 -1.88
C VAL A 7 -2.87 15.34 -3.24
N CYS A 8 -3.61 15.99 -4.15
CA CYS A 8 -4.04 15.33 -5.39
C CYS A 8 -2.88 14.92 -6.32
N PRO A 9 -1.88 15.79 -6.61
CA PRO A 9 -0.74 15.40 -7.43
C PRO A 9 0.11 14.29 -6.79
N LEU A 10 0.32 14.38 -5.45
CA LEU A 10 1.10 13.38 -4.73
C LEU A 10 0.36 12.04 -4.65
N VAL A 11 -0.96 12.04 -4.50
CA VAL A 11 -1.77 10.82 -4.53
C VAL A 11 -1.83 10.21 -5.93
N PHE A 12 -1.81 11.00 -6.99
CA PHE A 12 -1.62 10.50 -8.36
C PHE A 12 -0.29 9.75 -8.50
N LEU A 13 0.82 10.37 -8.08
CA LEU A 13 2.14 9.73 -8.09
C LEU A 13 2.18 8.49 -7.19
N ALA A 14 1.54 8.56 -6.02
CA ALA A 14 1.38 7.42 -5.13
C ALA A 14 0.67 6.25 -5.81
N GLY A 15 -0.44 6.50 -6.49
CA GLY A 15 -1.18 5.49 -7.24
C GLY A 15 -0.36 4.87 -8.37
N LEU A 16 0.41 5.70 -9.09
CA LEU A 16 1.32 5.24 -10.14
C LEU A 16 2.38 4.30 -9.56
N VAL A 17 3.07 4.70 -8.50
CA VAL A 17 4.10 3.90 -7.82
C VAL A 17 3.49 2.65 -7.19
N ASP A 18 2.35 2.77 -6.49
CA ASP A 18 1.70 1.64 -5.83
C ASP A 18 1.31 0.55 -6.81
N SER A 19 0.74 0.94 -7.94
CA SER A 19 0.29 -0.03 -8.95
C SER A 19 1.44 -0.84 -9.55
N ILE A 20 2.66 -0.34 -9.51
CA ILE A 20 3.86 -0.97 -10.08
C ILE A 20 4.65 -1.74 -9.02
N ALA A 21 4.95 -1.11 -7.86
CA ALA A 21 5.85 -1.65 -6.84
C ALA A 21 5.22 -1.83 -5.45
N GLY A 22 3.96 -1.38 -5.25
CA GLY A 22 3.29 -1.53 -3.98
C GLY A 22 3.68 -0.53 -2.88
N GLY A 23 4.43 0.52 -3.21
CA GLY A 23 4.96 1.49 -2.25
C GLY A 23 4.22 2.83 -2.15
N GLY A 24 3.01 2.95 -2.72
CA GLY A 24 2.28 4.22 -2.82
C GLY A 24 2.00 4.93 -1.50
N GLY A 25 1.78 4.17 -0.44
CA GLY A 25 1.57 4.72 0.89
C GLY A 25 2.73 5.56 1.44
N LEU A 26 3.95 5.30 0.95
CA LEU A 26 5.14 6.11 1.28
C LEU A 26 5.08 7.54 0.71
N ILE A 27 4.22 7.77 -0.26
CA ILE A 27 3.99 9.08 -0.89
C ILE A 27 2.67 9.67 -0.41
N SER A 28 1.58 8.89 -0.48
CA SER A 28 0.24 9.41 -0.21
C SER A 28 0.03 9.81 1.25
N LEU A 29 0.43 8.97 2.21
CA LEU A 29 0.19 9.28 3.61
C LEU A 29 0.96 10.53 4.08
N PRO A 30 2.25 10.69 3.78
CA PRO A 30 2.93 11.96 4.00
C PRO A 30 2.25 13.15 3.31
N ALA A 31 1.68 12.99 2.11
CA ALA A 31 0.98 14.07 1.44
C ALA A 31 -0.20 14.63 2.26
N PHE A 32 -0.99 13.74 2.89
CA PHE A 32 -2.08 14.13 3.78
C PHE A 32 -1.55 14.80 5.06
N LEU A 33 -0.44 14.31 5.62
CA LEU A 33 0.20 14.94 6.79
C LEU A 33 0.76 16.32 6.46
N LEU A 34 1.41 16.47 5.31
CA LEU A 34 1.93 17.73 4.79
C LEU A 34 0.81 18.77 4.56
N ALA A 35 -0.38 18.30 4.23
CA ALA A 35 -1.57 19.13 4.11
C ALA A 35 -2.17 19.54 5.47
N GLY A 36 -1.54 19.13 6.58
CA GLY A 36 -1.92 19.53 7.94
C GLY A 36 -3.00 18.67 8.60
N LEU A 37 -3.30 17.47 8.06
CA LEU A 37 -4.30 16.61 8.67
C LEU A 37 -3.75 15.97 9.95
N PRO A 38 -4.58 15.82 11.01
CA PRO A 38 -4.27 14.95 12.14
C PRO A 38 -4.00 13.52 11.69
N ALA A 39 -3.18 12.77 12.43
CA ALA A 39 -2.67 11.47 12.00
C ALA A 39 -3.78 10.46 11.65
N HIS A 40 -4.80 10.32 12.50
CA HIS A 40 -5.93 9.42 12.23
C HIS A 40 -6.71 9.83 10.98
N HIS A 41 -6.99 11.12 10.81
CA HIS A 41 -7.68 11.63 9.62
C HIS A 41 -6.85 11.43 8.34
N ALA A 42 -5.53 11.60 8.43
CA ALA A 42 -4.60 11.36 7.33
C ALA A 42 -4.64 9.88 6.89
N ILE A 43 -4.49 8.94 7.84
CA ILE A 43 -4.56 7.50 7.55
C ILE A 43 -5.93 7.12 6.98
N ALA A 44 -7.01 7.53 7.64
CA ALA A 44 -8.37 7.18 7.26
C ALA A 44 -8.73 7.70 5.85
N THR A 45 -8.39 8.95 5.56
CA THR A 45 -8.65 9.57 4.26
C THR A 45 -7.77 8.97 3.16
N ASN A 46 -6.52 8.62 3.50
CA ASN A 46 -5.64 7.88 2.61
C ASN A 46 -6.21 6.49 2.28
N LYS A 47 -6.78 5.76 3.26
CA LYS A 47 -7.42 4.46 3.02
C LYS A 47 -8.58 4.56 2.04
N LEU A 48 -9.38 5.63 2.10
CA LEU A 48 -10.44 5.88 1.12
C LEU A 48 -9.87 6.06 -0.29
N SER A 49 -8.92 6.96 -0.48
CA SER A 49 -8.32 7.22 -1.80
C SER A 49 -7.59 5.99 -2.34
N SER A 50 -6.88 5.26 -1.47
CA SER A 50 -6.15 4.04 -1.84
C SER A 50 -7.08 2.89 -2.21
N ALA A 51 -8.17 2.66 -1.46
CA ALA A 51 -9.16 1.64 -1.79
C ALA A 51 -9.76 1.86 -3.19
N ILE A 52 -10.13 3.11 -3.49
CA ILE A 52 -10.66 3.50 -4.81
C ILE A 52 -9.63 3.22 -5.91
N GLY A 53 -8.39 3.67 -5.76
CA GLY A 53 -7.35 3.49 -6.77
C GLY A 53 -6.93 2.03 -6.94
N THR A 54 -6.70 1.31 -5.83
CA THR A 54 -6.27 -0.09 -5.85
C THR A 54 -7.30 -1.01 -6.50
N THR A 55 -8.60 -0.66 -6.45
CA THR A 55 -9.65 -1.40 -7.18
C THR A 55 -9.33 -1.50 -8.67
N VAL A 56 -8.84 -0.42 -9.28
CA VAL A 56 -8.51 -0.39 -10.72
C VAL A 56 -7.34 -1.33 -11.05
N SER A 57 -6.26 -1.25 -10.29
CA SER A 57 -5.11 -2.14 -10.51
C SER A 57 -5.45 -3.60 -10.20
N THR A 58 -6.18 -3.87 -9.12
CA THR A 58 -6.62 -5.23 -8.77
C THR A 58 -7.50 -5.83 -9.86
N ALA A 59 -8.46 -5.08 -10.40
CA ALA A 59 -9.30 -5.53 -11.51
C ALA A 59 -8.47 -5.87 -12.76
N ARG A 60 -7.45 -5.07 -13.09
CA ARG A 60 -6.55 -5.34 -14.22
C ARG A 60 -5.72 -6.61 -13.97
N PHE A 61 -5.13 -6.77 -12.77
CA PHE A 61 -4.35 -7.96 -12.43
C PHE A 61 -5.20 -9.23 -12.39
N ALA A 62 -6.47 -9.13 -11.94
CA ALA A 62 -7.42 -10.23 -11.99
C ALA A 62 -7.73 -10.65 -13.44
N ARG A 63 -7.98 -9.67 -14.34
CA ARG A 63 -8.23 -9.94 -15.76
C ARG A 63 -7.03 -10.56 -16.47
N ASN A 64 -5.81 -10.21 -16.06
CA ASN A 64 -4.57 -10.78 -16.59
C ASN A 64 -4.23 -12.16 -16.01
N GLY A 65 -5.07 -12.73 -15.11
CA GLY A 65 -4.86 -14.05 -14.53
C GLY A 65 -3.75 -14.12 -13.48
N TYR A 66 -3.26 -12.98 -12.98
CA TYR A 66 -2.20 -12.92 -11.97
C TYR A 66 -2.69 -13.28 -10.57
N ILE A 67 -4.00 -13.15 -10.32
CA ILE A 67 -4.61 -13.53 -9.03
C ILE A 67 -4.97 -15.00 -9.04
N LYS A 68 -4.18 -15.83 -8.37
CA LYS A 68 -4.47 -17.25 -8.15
C LYS A 68 -5.50 -17.37 -7.02
N LEU A 69 -6.77 -17.48 -7.36
CA LEU A 69 -7.88 -17.48 -6.37
C LEU A 69 -7.69 -18.50 -5.24
N LYS A 70 -7.16 -19.69 -5.54
CA LYS A 70 -6.89 -20.73 -4.53
C LYS A 70 -5.97 -20.23 -3.41
N LEU A 71 -4.94 -19.44 -3.75
CA LEU A 71 -4.02 -18.83 -2.78
C LEU A 71 -4.60 -17.53 -2.19
N ALA A 72 -5.20 -16.71 -3.04
CA ALA A 72 -5.66 -15.38 -2.63
C ALA A 72 -6.82 -15.41 -1.62
N LEU A 73 -7.81 -16.31 -1.77
CA LEU A 73 -8.98 -16.34 -0.91
C LEU A 73 -8.66 -16.54 0.59
N PRO A 74 -7.90 -17.58 1.01
CA PRO A 74 -7.55 -17.71 2.42
C PRO A 74 -6.70 -16.54 2.93
N CYS A 75 -5.81 -16.00 2.09
CA CYS A 75 -5.01 -14.83 2.43
C CYS A 75 -5.87 -13.55 2.57
N ILE A 76 -6.90 -13.36 1.75
CA ILE A 76 -7.86 -12.25 1.84
C ILE A 76 -8.56 -12.27 3.21
N VAL A 77 -9.05 -13.42 3.66
CA VAL A 77 -9.71 -13.54 4.98
C VAL A 77 -8.77 -13.11 6.11
N LEU A 78 -7.53 -13.60 6.08
CA LEU A 78 -6.54 -13.25 7.11
C LEU A 78 -6.07 -11.79 7.03
N SER A 79 -5.92 -11.24 5.82
CA SER A 79 -5.60 -9.84 5.62
C SER A 79 -6.71 -8.91 6.14
N LEU A 80 -7.97 -9.30 5.94
CA LEU A 80 -9.14 -8.58 6.46
C LEU A 80 -9.10 -8.54 7.99
N ILE A 81 -8.95 -9.72 8.64
CA ILE A 81 -8.88 -9.81 10.11
C ILE A 81 -7.70 -9.00 10.65
N GLY A 82 -6.52 -9.17 10.04
CA GLY A 82 -5.33 -8.40 10.41
C GLY A 82 -5.56 -6.90 10.29
N SER A 83 -6.12 -6.45 9.17
CA SER A 83 -6.32 -5.02 8.91
C SER A 83 -7.34 -4.38 9.85
N VAL A 84 -8.45 -5.06 10.16
CA VAL A 84 -9.40 -4.59 11.18
C VAL A 84 -8.73 -4.46 12.54
N THR A 85 -7.95 -5.48 12.93
CA THR A 85 -7.19 -5.45 14.19
C THR A 85 -6.19 -4.29 14.22
N GLY A 86 -5.44 -4.10 13.14
CA GLY A 86 -4.47 -3.00 13.01
C GLY A 86 -5.11 -1.62 13.05
N ALA A 87 -6.23 -1.42 12.34
CA ALA A 87 -6.97 -0.16 12.36
C ALA A 87 -7.56 0.15 13.75
N SER A 88 -8.06 -0.86 14.44
CA SER A 88 -8.56 -0.72 15.82
C SER A 88 -7.43 -0.36 16.80
N LEU A 89 -6.25 -0.98 16.65
CA LEU A 89 -5.06 -0.62 17.43
C LEU A 89 -4.60 0.81 17.12
N SER A 90 -4.62 1.23 15.86
CA SER A 90 -4.30 2.61 15.45
C SER A 90 -5.19 3.61 16.19
N LEU A 91 -6.50 3.36 16.24
CA LEU A 91 -7.47 4.20 16.92
C LEU A 91 -7.31 4.25 18.46
N SER A 92 -6.66 3.24 19.03
CA SER A 92 -6.36 3.20 20.48
C SER A 92 -5.13 4.03 20.86
N VAL A 93 -4.36 4.49 19.88
CA VAL A 93 -3.14 5.27 20.08
C VAL A 93 -3.46 6.76 19.90
N SER A 94 -2.86 7.64 20.71
CA SER A 94 -3.05 9.09 20.54
C SER A 94 -2.44 9.59 19.23
N ASP A 95 -3.02 10.62 18.62
CA ASP A 95 -2.49 11.26 17.41
C ASP A 95 -1.02 11.66 17.53
N ALA A 96 -0.62 12.17 18.71
CA ALA A 96 0.75 12.58 18.97
C ALA A 96 1.74 11.40 18.94
N LEU A 97 1.36 10.27 19.56
CA LEU A 97 2.20 9.05 19.53
C LEU A 97 2.20 8.43 18.13
N LEU A 98 1.06 8.39 17.46
CA LEU A 98 0.94 7.88 16.11
C LEU A 98 1.82 8.70 15.14
N LYS A 99 1.80 10.04 15.23
CA LYS A 99 2.69 10.92 14.44
C LYS A 99 4.17 10.61 14.69
N LYS A 100 4.58 10.39 15.94
CA LYS A 100 5.96 10.01 16.27
C LYS A 100 6.34 8.66 15.66
N ILE A 101 5.47 7.65 15.76
CA ILE A 101 5.67 6.34 15.13
C ILE A 101 5.85 6.52 13.62
N MET A 102 5.01 7.34 12.99
CA MET A 102 5.06 7.59 11.55
C MET A 102 6.39 8.21 11.12
N ILE A 103 6.89 9.20 11.85
CA ILE A 103 8.17 9.86 11.58
C ILE A 103 9.35 8.86 11.62
N VAL A 104 9.30 7.89 12.54
CA VAL A 104 10.37 6.88 12.66
C VAL A 104 10.22 5.77 11.64
N VAL A 105 9.00 5.26 11.46
CA VAL A 105 8.73 4.08 10.61
C VAL A 105 8.86 4.42 9.13
N LEU A 106 8.43 5.62 8.70
CA LEU A 106 8.51 6.02 7.28
C LEU A 106 9.92 5.90 6.68
N PRO A 107 10.98 6.50 7.28
CA PRO A 107 12.34 6.36 6.77
C PRO A 107 12.84 4.92 6.78
N VAL A 108 12.49 4.14 7.82
CA VAL A 108 12.90 2.72 7.91
C VAL A 108 12.27 1.91 6.79
N VAL A 109 10.96 2.08 6.55
CA VAL A 109 10.27 1.40 5.46
C VAL A 109 10.81 1.85 4.09
N ALA A 110 11.03 3.15 3.92
CA ALA A 110 11.66 3.67 2.72
C ALA A 110 13.02 3.01 2.47
N LEU A 111 13.87 2.95 3.50
CA LEU A 111 15.19 2.34 3.40
C LEU A 111 15.10 0.86 3.00
N THR A 112 14.16 0.08 3.55
CA THR A 112 13.97 -1.33 3.15
C THR A 112 13.61 -1.47 1.68
N VAL A 113 12.75 -0.59 1.17
CA VAL A 113 12.39 -0.54 -0.27
C VAL A 113 13.60 -0.21 -1.15
N PHE A 114 14.51 0.66 -0.66
CA PHE A 114 15.73 1.02 -1.41
C PHE A 114 16.82 -0.04 -1.36
N LEU A 115 16.95 -0.74 -0.25
CA LEU A 115 17.94 -1.80 -0.07
C LEU A 115 17.55 -3.11 -0.75
N GLU A 116 16.36 -3.16 -1.36
CA GLU A 116 15.88 -4.33 -2.07
C GLU A 116 16.87 -4.74 -3.17
N ARG A 117 17.50 -5.91 -2.99
CA ARG A 117 18.37 -6.52 -3.98
C ARG A 117 17.54 -7.23 -5.05
N LYS A 118 18.09 -7.32 -6.27
CA LYS A 118 17.56 -8.22 -7.28
C LYS A 118 17.48 -9.62 -6.69
N GLN A 119 16.27 -10.18 -6.63
CA GLN A 119 16.08 -11.57 -6.27
C GLN A 119 16.10 -12.41 -7.53
N ASP A 120 16.69 -13.59 -7.45
CA ASP A 120 16.48 -14.63 -8.45
C ASP A 120 15.05 -15.13 -8.28
N LEU A 121 14.17 -14.66 -9.15
CA LEU A 121 12.75 -14.97 -9.11
C LEU A 121 12.52 -16.32 -9.75
N PRO A 122 11.69 -17.18 -9.14
CA PRO A 122 11.27 -18.41 -9.79
C PRO A 122 10.58 -18.12 -11.13
N GLU A 123 10.70 -19.08 -12.07
CA GLU A 123 9.93 -19.04 -13.31
C GLU A 123 8.43 -19.05 -13.06
N ASP A 124 7.65 -18.58 -14.04
CA ASP A 124 6.20 -18.55 -13.94
C ASP A 124 5.61 -19.97 -13.79
N GLY A 125 4.51 -20.05 -13.03
CA GLY A 125 3.79 -21.31 -12.88
C GLY A 125 4.27 -22.20 -11.73
N VAL A 126 4.93 -21.65 -10.72
CA VAL A 126 5.33 -22.39 -9.51
C VAL A 126 4.10 -23.08 -8.88
N PRO A 127 4.18 -24.40 -8.60
CA PRO A 127 3.11 -25.13 -7.92
C PRO A 127 2.86 -24.61 -6.50
N LEU A 128 1.60 -24.43 -6.15
CA LEU A 128 1.19 -23.96 -4.82
C LEU A 128 1.38 -25.07 -3.78
N THR A 129 2.47 -25.03 -3.05
CA THR A 129 2.78 -25.99 -1.98
C THR A 129 2.17 -25.58 -0.63
N PRO A 130 1.98 -26.50 0.32
CA PRO A 130 1.53 -26.16 1.69
C PRO A 130 2.38 -25.10 2.36
N ARG A 131 3.69 -25.07 2.08
CA ARG A 131 4.62 -24.06 2.59
C ARG A 131 4.28 -22.67 2.04
N ILE A 132 3.98 -22.56 0.74
CA ILE A 132 3.55 -21.29 0.11
C ILE A 132 2.27 -20.79 0.78
N TYR A 133 1.28 -21.67 0.99
CA TYR A 133 0.05 -21.29 1.69
C TYR A 133 0.32 -20.78 3.10
N ALA A 134 1.08 -21.52 3.92
CA ALA A 134 1.36 -21.14 5.30
C ALA A 134 2.06 -19.78 5.40
N ILE A 135 3.14 -19.58 4.60
CA ILE A 135 3.89 -18.31 4.61
C ILE A 135 3.00 -17.15 4.12
N SER A 136 2.25 -17.36 3.03
CA SER A 136 1.40 -16.31 2.46
C SER A 136 0.26 -15.92 3.40
N MET A 137 -0.32 -16.87 4.11
CA MET A 137 -1.39 -16.63 5.09
C MET A 137 -0.88 -15.87 6.31
N ILE A 138 0.28 -16.27 6.86
CA ILE A 138 0.93 -15.56 7.98
C ILE A 138 1.28 -14.12 7.56
N ALA A 139 1.89 -13.96 6.38
CA ALA A 139 2.21 -12.66 5.82
C ALA A 139 0.96 -11.80 5.62
N ALA A 140 -0.13 -12.37 5.09
CA ALA A 140 -1.40 -11.67 4.87
C ALA A 140 -1.97 -11.13 6.18
N PHE A 141 -1.92 -11.89 7.27
CA PHE A 141 -2.37 -11.46 8.59
C PHE A 141 -1.47 -10.36 9.17
N LEU A 142 -0.16 -10.62 9.28
CA LEU A 142 0.77 -9.70 9.93
C LEU A 142 0.95 -8.39 9.14
N ILE A 143 1.13 -8.49 7.83
CA ILE A 143 1.28 -7.31 6.98
C ILE A 143 -0.08 -6.61 6.80
N GLY A 144 -1.19 -7.35 6.79
CA GLY A 144 -2.54 -6.78 6.84
C GLY A 144 -2.78 -5.98 8.12
N MET A 145 -2.33 -6.47 9.27
CA MET A 145 -2.40 -5.76 10.55
C MET A 145 -1.53 -4.48 10.52
N TYR A 146 -0.32 -4.57 9.99
CA TYR A 146 0.52 -3.40 9.75
C TYR A 146 -0.16 -2.39 8.82
N ASP A 147 -0.79 -2.87 7.74
CA ASP A 147 -1.49 -2.00 6.78
C ASP A 147 -2.71 -1.31 7.41
N GLY A 148 -3.47 -2.00 8.23
CA GLY A 148 -4.58 -1.43 8.99
C GLY A 148 -4.12 -0.37 9.99
N PHE A 149 -3.00 -0.63 10.66
CA PHE A 149 -2.43 0.28 11.66
C PHE A 149 -1.85 1.54 11.03
N TYR A 150 -1.06 1.39 9.93
CA TYR A 150 -0.29 2.47 9.36
C TYR A 150 -0.25 2.45 7.81
N GLY A 151 0.27 1.41 7.19
CA GLY A 151 0.12 1.07 5.78
C GLY A 151 1.24 1.36 4.78
N PRO A 152 2.15 2.34 4.95
CA PRO A 152 3.17 2.61 3.94
C PRO A 152 4.07 1.42 3.65
N GLY A 153 4.25 1.09 2.36
CA GLY A 153 5.13 -0.02 1.95
C GLY A 153 4.52 -1.42 2.02
N THR A 154 3.27 -1.56 2.45
CA THR A 154 2.55 -2.85 2.55
C THR A 154 2.69 -3.70 1.30
N GLY A 155 2.45 -3.12 0.13
CA GLY A 155 2.55 -3.84 -1.14
C GLY A 155 3.97 -4.35 -1.41
N THR A 156 4.98 -3.55 -1.12
CA THR A 156 6.39 -3.96 -1.26
C THR A 156 6.72 -5.10 -0.29
N PHE A 157 6.32 -4.99 0.97
CA PHE A 157 6.55 -6.06 1.95
C PHE A 157 5.89 -7.38 1.54
N LEU A 158 4.64 -7.31 1.05
CA LEU A 158 3.95 -8.50 0.54
C LEU A 158 4.69 -9.12 -0.64
N ILE A 159 5.11 -8.33 -1.64
CA ILE A 159 5.88 -8.83 -2.78
C ILE A 159 7.18 -9.49 -2.29
N LEU A 160 7.94 -8.83 -1.40
CA LEU A 160 9.19 -9.36 -0.86
C LEU A 160 9.02 -10.69 -0.12
N VAL A 161 7.99 -10.81 0.71
CA VAL A 161 7.73 -12.05 1.45
C VAL A 161 7.24 -13.15 0.51
N LEU A 162 6.35 -12.83 -0.43
CA LEU A 162 5.81 -13.82 -1.36
C LEU A 162 6.88 -14.33 -2.34
N THR A 163 7.73 -13.46 -2.87
CA THR A 163 8.81 -13.86 -3.78
C THR A 163 10.03 -14.42 -3.03
N GLY A 164 10.47 -13.74 -1.97
CA GLY A 164 11.71 -14.05 -1.26
C GLY A 164 11.60 -15.24 -0.32
N ILE A 165 10.52 -15.33 0.47
CA ILE A 165 10.35 -16.33 1.53
C ILE A 165 9.43 -17.46 1.07
N ALA A 166 8.27 -17.13 0.52
CA ALA A 166 7.32 -18.13 0.01
C ALA A 166 7.77 -18.72 -1.33
N LYS A 167 8.65 -18.02 -2.07
CA LYS A 167 9.18 -18.47 -3.37
C LYS A 167 8.10 -18.65 -4.43
N THR A 168 7.10 -17.76 -4.45
CA THR A 168 6.14 -17.70 -5.55
C THR A 168 6.76 -16.96 -6.75
N ASP A 169 6.24 -17.22 -7.94
CA ASP A 169 6.57 -16.43 -9.12
C ASP A 169 6.09 -14.97 -8.98
N LEU A 170 6.69 -14.07 -9.76
CA LEU A 170 6.41 -12.63 -9.67
C LEU A 170 4.94 -12.28 -9.99
N HIS A 171 4.34 -12.94 -10.98
CA HIS A 171 2.95 -12.68 -11.38
C HIS A 171 1.98 -13.07 -10.26
N THR A 172 2.16 -14.28 -9.68
CA THR A 172 1.37 -14.74 -8.53
C THR A 172 1.57 -13.84 -7.31
N ALA A 173 2.84 -13.45 -7.00
CA ALA A 173 3.14 -12.53 -5.89
C ALA A 173 2.45 -11.19 -6.08
N THR A 174 2.59 -10.58 -7.26
CA THR A 174 2.04 -9.25 -7.54
C THR A 174 0.51 -9.26 -7.55
N GLY A 175 -0.09 -10.26 -8.19
CA GLY A 175 -1.55 -10.43 -8.21
C GLY A 175 -2.13 -10.65 -6.81
N THR A 176 -1.53 -11.54 -6.02
CA THR A 176 -1.93 -11.78 -4.63
C THR A 176 -1.78 -10.51 -3.79
N THR A 177 -0.64 -9.82 -3.91
CA THR A 177 -0.40 -8.54 -3.21
C THR A 177 -1.49 -7.51 -3.51
N LYS A 178 -1.92 -7.37 -4.77
CA LYS A 178 -2.99 -6.40 -5.11
C LYS A 178 -4.32 -6.77 -4.49
N ALA A 179 -4.67 -8.06 -4.48
CA ALA A 179 -5.89 -8.53 -3.82
C ALA A 179 -5.84 -8.25 -2.31
N LEU A 180 -4.72 -8.55 -1.65
CA LEU A 180 -4.54 -8.32 -0.21
C LEU A 180 -4.53 -6.83 0.14
N ASN A 181 -3.85 -6.01 -0.66
CA ASN A 181 -3.77 -4.55 -0.44
C ASN A 181 -5.14 -3.88 -0.61
N LEU A 182 -5.94 -4.31 -1.60
CA LEU A 182 -7.33 -3.85 -1.71
C LEU A 182 -8.15 -4.26 -0.49
N THR A 183 -8.06 -5.52 -0.08
CA THR A 183 -8.81 -6.05 1.07
C THR A 183 -8.45 -5.31 2.36
N SER A 184 -7.17 -5.12 2.65
CA SER A 184 -6.72 -4.43 3.85
C SER A 184 -7.11 -2.96 3.84
N ASN A 185 -7.02 -2.27 2.70
CA ASN A 185 -7.47 -0.88 2.59
C ASN A 185 -8.98 -0.75 2.81
N VAL A 186 -9.80 -1.65 2.25
CA VAL A 186 -11.25 -1.65 2.45
C VAL A 186 -11.61 -1.97 3.91
N ALA A 187 -10.96 -2.97 4.51
CA ALA A 187 -11.20 -3.36 5.90
C ALA A 187 -10.86 -2.24 6.89
N ALA A 188 -9.67 -1.62 6.73
CA ALA A 188 -9.28 -0.46 7.54
C ALA A 188 -10.21 0.74 7.30
N LEU A 189 -10.57 1.01 6.04
CA LEU A 189 -11.48 2.09 5.69
C LEU A 189 -12.82 1.93 6.42
N VAL A 190 -13.43 0.74 6.41
CA VAL A 190 -14.68 0.48 7.13
C VAL A 190 -14.52 0.78 8.63
N THR A 191 -13.43 0.32 9.24
CA THR A 191 -13.13 0.59 10.65
C THR A 191 -13.02 2.09 10.92
N PHE A 192 -12.30 2.85 10.09
CA PHE A 192 -12.17 4.30 10.24
C PHE A 192 -13.46 5.08 9.93
N ILE A 193 -14.31 4.60 9.03
CA ILE A 193 -15.63 5.17 8.76
C ILE A 193 -16.52 5.07 10.00
N LEU A 194 -16.57 3.90 10.65
CA LEU A 194 -17.35 3.67 11.88
C LEU A 194 -16.91 4.62 13.00
N HIS A 195 -15.64 5.02 13.02
CA HIS A 195 -15.09 5.95 14.00
C HIS A 195 -15.03 7.42 13.51
N ARG A 196 -15.69 7.74 12.37
CA ARG A 196 -15.83 9.10 11.82
C ARG A 196 -14.50 9.80 11.54
N GLN A 197 -13.45 9.06 11.18
CA GLN A 197 -12.11 9.61 10.91
C GLN A 197 -11.90 10.05 9.46
N VAL A 198 -12.81 9.70 8.54
CA VAL A 198 -12.63 9.92 7.09
C VAL A 198 -13.11 11.31 6.69
N ILE A 199 -12.27 12.06 5.97
CA ILE A 199 -12.64 13.33 5.33
C ILE A 199 -13.06 13.04 3.89
N TYR A 200 -14.37 12.78 3.68
CA TYR A 200 -14.92 12.31 2.41
C TYR A 200 -14.61 13.20 1.21
N PRO A 201 -14.84 14.55 1.24
CA PRO A 201 -14.57 15.37 0.06
C PRO A 201 -13.13 15.28 -0.42
N LEU A 202 -12.17 15.30 0.50
CA LEU A 202 -10.75 15.18 0.18
C LEU A 202 -10.39 13.78 -0.30
N GLY A 203 -10.87 12.74 0.40
CA GLY A 203 -10.57 11.35 0.07
C GLY A 203 -11.15 10.91 -1.28
N LEU A 204 -12.37 11.35 -1.62
CA LEU A 204 -13.00 11.07 -2.91
C LEU A 204 -12.26 11.78 -4.05
N THR A 205 -11.96 13.09 -3.88
CA THR A 205 -11.20 13.82 -4.89
C THR A 205 -9.81 13.21 -5.10
N ALA A 206 -9.07 12.95 -4.02
CA ALA A 206 -7.78 12.28 -4.09
C ALA A 206 -7.91 10.87 -4.72
N GLY A 207 -9.01 10.16 -4.46
CA GLY A 207 -9.33 8.87 -5.07
C GLY A 207 -9.42 8.91 -6.60
N LEU A 208 -9.97 9.97 -7.19
CA LEU A 208 -9.98 10.15 -8.65
C LEU A 208 -8.56 10.27 -9.22
N PHE A 209 -7.69 11.01 -8.55
CA PHE A 209 -6.28 11.09 -8.94
C PHE A 209 -5.55 9.76 -8.72
N CYS A 210 -5.89 9.04 -7.65
CA CYS A 210 -5.38 7.69 -7.38
C CYS A 210 -5.79 6.71 -8.49
N ILE A 211 -7.03 6.73 -8.97
CA ILE A 211 -7.51 5.96 -10.13
C ILE A 211 -6.61 6.21 -11.33
N ALA A 212 -6.38 7.48 -11.68
CA ALA A 212 -5.55 7.84 -12.84
C ALA A 212 -4.12 7.29 -12.70
N GLY A 213 -3.51 7.43 -11.51
CA GLY A 213 -2.20 6.84 -11.20
C GLY A 213 -2.18 5.33 -11.34
N HIS A 214 -3.13 4.63 -10.72
CA HIS A 214 -3.25 3.17 -10.80
C HIS A 214 -3.53 2.67 -12.22
N TYR A 215 -4.35 3.38 -12.99
CA TYR A 215 -4.65 3.02 -14.38
C TYR A 215 -3.41 3.08 -15.26
N ILE A 216 -2.64 4.17 -15.17
CA ILE A 216 -1.40 4.35 -15.93
C ILE A 216 -0.33 3.37 -15.45
N GLY A 217 -0.04 3.34 -14.15
CA GLY A 217 1.04 2.53 -13.61
C GLY A 217 0.82 1.03 -13.77
N SER A 218 -0.40 0.52 -13.55
CA SER A 218 -0.69 -0.90 -13.77
C SER A 218 -0.58 -1.33 -15.25
N GLY A 219 -0.71 -0.38 -16.20
CA GLY A 219 -0.42 -0.61 -17.61
C GLY A 219 1.08 -0.68 -17.92
N MET A 220 1.91 0.01 -17.13
CA MET A 220 3.37 0.02 -17.30
C MET A 220 4.04 -1.27 -16.79
N VAL A 221 3.47 -1.90 -15.75
CA VAL A 221 3.99 -3.19 -15.21
C VAL A 221 4.05 -4.26 -16.29
N THR A 222 3.08 -4.29 -17.19
CA THR A 222 3.05 -5.24 -18.31
C THR A 222 4.11 -4.95 -19.40
N ARG A 223 4.78 -3.79 -19.35
CA ARG A 223 5.69 -3.33 -20.41
C ARG A 223 7.16 -3.14 -20.00
N ASN A 224 7.49 -2.53 -18.86
CA ASN A 224 8.85 -2.04 -18.61
C ASN A 224 9.38 -2.12 -17.17
N GLY A 225 8.68 -2.70 -16.20
CA GLY A 225 9.23 -3.02 -14.86
C GLY A 225 9.73 -1.84 -13.99
N ILE A 226 10.16 -2.21 -12.84
CA ILE A 226 10.60 -1.47 -11.64
C ILE A 226 11.62 -0.33 -11.88
N LYS A 227 12.34 -0.28 -13.00
CA LYS A 227 13.45 0.68 -13.22
C LYS A 227 13.03 2.16 -13.20
N VAL A 228 11.79 2.45 -13.61
CA VAL A 228 11.29 3.83 -13.73
C VAL A 228 10.87 4.42 -12.38
N ILE A 229 10.63 3.58 -11.38
CA ILE A 229 9.95 3.97 -10.14
C ILE A 229 10.91 4.42 -9.06
N ARG A 230 12.09 3.81 -8.98
CA ARG A 230 13.09 4.13 -7.94
C ARG A 230 13.40 5.63 -7.84
N PRO A 231 13.67 6.37 -8.95
CA PRO A 231 13.95 7.80 -8.86
C PRO A 231 12.75 8.63 -8.38
N ILE A 232 11.52 8.23 -8.73
CA ILE A 232 10.31 8.96 -8.32
C ILE A 232 10.09 8.81 -6.79
N ILE A 233 10.21 7.59 -6.27
CA ILE A 233 10.12 7.35 -4.81
C ILE A 233 11.22 8.15 -4.08
N LEU A 234 12.46 8.11 -4.59
CA LEU A 234 13.59 8.86 -3.99
C LEU A 234 13.30 10.36 -3.92
N ALA A 235 12.85 10.95 -5.02
CA ALA A 235 12.59 12.38 -5.09
C ALA A 235 11.49 12.79 -4.08
N VAL A 236 10.39 12.03 -4.02
CA VAL A 236 9.28 12.34 -3.11
C VAL A 236 9.68 12.14 -1.65
N LEU A 237 10.40 11.06 -1.33
CA LEU A 237 10.88 10.82 0.04
C LEU A 237 11.92 11.86 0.47
N ALA A 238 12.81 12.30 -0.43
CA ALA A 238 13.77 13.37 -0.15
C ALA A 238 13.05 14.70 0.17
N LEU A 239 12.03 15.06 -0.61
CA LEU A 239 11.20 16.25 -0.35
C LEU A 239 10.49 16.17 1.00
N LEU A 240 9.98 15.00 1.37
CA LEU A 240 9.31 14.78 2.65
C LEU A 240 10.30 14.86 3.83
N PHE A 241 11.48 14.25 3.67
CA PHE A 241 12.52 14.29 4.69
C PHE A 241 13.04 15.72 4.93
N LEU A 242 13.25 16.48 3.86
CA LEU A 242 13.64 17.89 3.94
C LEU A 242 12.58 18.70 4.70
N LYS A 243 11.28 18.50 4.41
CA LYS A 243 10.24 19.26 5.12
C LYS A 243 10.17 18.91 6.62
N VAL A 244 10.32 17.63 6.99
CA VAL A 244 10.33 17.21 8.41
C VAL A 244 11.56 17.75 9.18
N LEU A 245 12.69 17.98 8.49
CA LEU A 245 13.89 18.56 9.08
C LEU A 245 13.78 20.08 9.31
N PHE A 246 12.93 20.77 8.55
CA PHE A 246 12.79 22.23 8.62
C PHE A 246 11.51 22.70 9.33
N GLU A 247 10.65 21.79 9.82
CA GLU A 247 9.55 22.02 10.76
C GLU A 247 9.94 21.65 12.20
#